data_dba4f1c348a87e798319b7ba4b92633a
#
_entry.id   dba4f1c348a87e798319b7ba4b92633a
#
_cell.length_a   1.000
_cell.length_b   1.000
_cell.length_c   1.000
_cell.angle_alpha   90.00
_cell.angle_beta   90.00
_cell.angle_gamma   90.00
#
_symmetry.space_group_name_H-M   'P 1'
#
loop_
_entity.id
_entity.type
_entity.pdbx_description
1 polymer ?
#
loop_
_entity_poly.entity_id
_entity_poly.type
_entity_poly.pdbx_seq_one_letter_code
_entity_poly.pdbx_strand_id
1 'polypeptide(L)'
;QTCALPILRVLRKQMGLYPYQQLYFTTLNYGKLYPITRQGKEYPIANIHKDAHILLVTGIASPAKLIHDLSPYNEHINPLTFSDHHDFTPQDMEIIKSRFRQLPEGKRMIITTEKDAVRLSSHPLLDESIKPFIYVLPIEVSFLHDQQELFNLNITEYVRKNPRNRSLSERKDAY
;
A
#
# COMPACT_ATOMS: atom_id res chain seq x y z
N GLN A 1 -12.56 -11.83 -18.85
CA GLN A 1 -11.68 -12.73 -18.05
C GLN A 1 -10.88 -13.74 -18.87
N THR A 2 -11.26 -14.04 -20.10
CA THR A 2 -10.61 -15.06 -20.95
C THR A 2 -9.36 -14.59 -21.69
N CYS A 3 -9.11 -13.29 -21.78
CA CYS A 3 -7.98 -12.74 -22.57
C CYS A 3 -6.61 -12.82 -21.86
N ALA A 4 -6.57 -13.05 -20.55
CA ALA A 4 -5.33 -13.09 -19.78
C ALA A 4 -4.56 -14.43 -19.88
N LEU A 5 -5.24 -15.54 -20.12
CA LEU A 5 -4.63 -16.89 -20.16
C LEU A 5 -3.49 -17.06 -21.19
N PRO A 6 -3.58 -16.53 -22.43
CA PRO A 6 -2.49 -16.62 -23.40
C PRO A 6 -1.24 -15.85 -22.92
N ILE A 7 -1.42 -14.66 -22.35
CA ILE A 7 -0.31 -13.83 -21.83
C ILE A 7 0.40 -14.54 -20.68
N LEU A 8 -0.34 -15.17 -19.79
CA LEU A 8 0.23 -15.92 -18.67
C LEU A 8 1.08 -17.10 -19.14
N ARG A 9 0.65 -17.81 -20.19
CA ARG A 9 1.43 -18.89 -20.80
C ARG A 9 2.72 -18.38 -21.43
N VAL A 10 2.67 -17.24 -22.13
CA VAL A 10 3.84 -16.61 -22.74
C VAL A 10 4.84 -16.20 -21.66
N LEU A 11 4.38 -15.51 -20.61
CA LEU A 11 5.23 -15.08 -19.49
C LEU A 11 5.90 -16.28 -18.81
N ARG A 12 5.14 -17.35 -18.54
CA ARG A 12 5.68 -18.57 -17.93
C ARG A 12 6.79 -19.19 -18.77
N LYS A 13 6.63 -19.19 -20.09
CA LYS A 13 7.64 -19.70 -21.02
C LYS A 13 8.87 -18.79 -21.09
N GLN A 14 8.67 -17.46 -21.09
CA GLN A 14 9.76 -16.49 -21.15
C GLN A 14 10.62 -16.49 -19.88
N MET A 15 10.02 -16.75 -18.72
CA MET A 15 10.74 -16.81 -17.44
C MET A 15 11.62 -18.04 -17.27
N GLY A 16 11.55 -19.04 -18.16
CA GLY A 16 12.39 -20.22 -18.11
C GLY A 16 12.28 -21.02 -16.81
N LEU A 17 11.07 -21.11 -16.23
CA LEU A 17 10.86 -21.75 -14.92
C LEU A 17 11.23 -23.23 -14.95
N TYR A 18 11.90 -23.67 -13.89
CA TYR A 18 12.12 -25.09 -13.66
C TYR A 18 10.81 -25.82 -13.30
N PRO A 19 10.69 -27.14 -13.53
CA PRO A 19 9.45 -27.91 -13.30
C PRO A 19 8.89 -27.82 -11.87
N TYR A 20 9.75 -27.57 -10.88
CA TYR A 20 9.37 -27.45 -9.45
C TYR A 20 9.01 -26.03 -9.04
N GLN A 21 9.24 -25.03 -9.89
CA GLN A 21 8.88 -23.63 -9.62
C GLN A 21 7.44 -23.36 -10.02
N GLN A 22 6.76 -22.58 -9.19
CA GLN A 22 5.40 -22.14 -9.45
C GLN A 22 5.37 -20.63 -9.63
N LEU A 23 4.51 -20.16 -10.51
CA LEU A 23 4.29 -18.76 -10.81
C LEU A 23 2.89 -18.37 -10.35
N TYR A 24 2.83 -17.36 -9.52
CA TYR A 24 1.59 -16.76 -9.04
C TYR A 24 1.46 -15.33 -9.53
N PHE A 25 0.25 -14.92 -9.80
CA PHE A 25 -0.06 -13.57 -10.24
C PHE A 25 -0.86 -12.87 -9.17
N THR A 26 -0.47 -11.63 -8.87
CA THR A 26 -1.13 -10.82 -7.85
C THR A 26 -1.48 -9.45 -8.42
N THR A 27 -2.45 -8.81 -7.78
CA THR A 27 -2.80 -7.41 -8.01
C THR A 27 -2.87 -6.67 -6.69
N LEU A 28 -2.80 -5.34 -6.76
CA LEU A 28 -3.04 -4.49 -5.60
C LEU A 28 -4.53 -4.08 -5.58
N ASN A 29 -5.16 -4.25 -4.43
CA ASN A 29 -6.48 -3.74 -4.13
C ASN A 29 -6.37 -2.61 -3.12
N TYR A 30 -7.17 -1.58 -3.33
CA TYR A 30 -7.21 -0.43 -2.45
C TYR A 30 -8.48 -0.48 -1.60
N GLY A 31 -8.30 -0.41 -0.29
CA GLY A 31 -9.39 -0.35 0.67
C GLY A 31 -10.05 1.03 0.73
N LYS A 32 -10.93 1.20 1.71
CA LYS A 32 -11.54 2.49 1.99
C LYS A 32 -10.54 3.39 2.69
N LEU A 33 -10.53 4.65 2.30
CA LEU A 33 -9.79 5.70 3.01
C LEU A 33 -10.36 5.86 4.41
N TYR A 34 -9.50 5.93 5.42
CA TYR A 34 -9.88 6.23 6.79
C TYR A 34 -8.98 7.33 7.39
N PRO A 35 -9.49 8.17 8.30
CA PRO A 35 -8.70 9.20 8.95
C PRO A 35 -7.54 8.60 9.75
N ILE A 36 -6.36 9.25 9.74
CA ILE A 36 -5.19 8.81 10.51
C ILE A 36 -5.47 8.73 12.03
N THR A 37 -6.39 9.56 12.51
CA THR A 37 -6.86 9.58 13.92
C THR A 37 -7.73 8.39 14.28
N ARG A 38 -8.12 7.55 13.32
CA ARG A 38 -9.11 6.47 13.47
C ARG A 38 -10.50 6.94 13.90
N GLN A 39 -10.73 8.25 13.98
CA GLN A 39 -12.02 8.86 14.31
C GLN A 39 -12.61 9.48 13.04
N GLY A 40 -13.80 9.06 12.67
CA GLY A 40 -14.49 9.57 11.48
C GLY A 40 -14.97 8.47 10.53
N LYS A 41 -15.53 8.90 9.41
CA LYS A 41 -16.09 7.99 8.41
C LYS A 41 -15.02 7.54 7.42
N GLU A 42 -15.08 6.24 7.11
CA GLU A 42 -14.38 5.67 5.98
C GLU A 42 -15.16 5.90 4.69
N TYR A 43 -14.45 6.06 3.57
CA TYR A 43 -15.10 6.18 2.28
C TYR A 43 -14.22 5.62 1.14
N PRO A 44 -14.84 5.06 0.09
CA PRO A 44 -14.11 4.56 -1.07
C PRO A 44 -13.35 5.67 -1.79
N ILE A 45 -12.24 5.34 -2.43
CA ILE A 45 -11.45 6.27 -3.27
C ILE A 45 -12.34 6.94 -4.32
N ALA A 46 -13.29 6.20 -4.89
CA ALA A 46 -14.24 6.72 -5.89
C ALA A 46 -15.11 7.87 -5.37
N ASN A 47 -15.21 8.05 -4.06
CA ASN A 47 -15.97 9.13 -3.43
C ASN A 47 -15.11 10.36 -3.11
N ILE A 48 -13.84 10.36 -3.48
CA ILE A 48 -13.01 11.57 -3.41
C ILE A 48 -13.63 12.62 -4.34
N HIS A 49 -13.81 13.82 -3.82
CA HIS A 49 -14.34 14.90 -4.64
C HIS A 49 -13.39 15.23 -5.78
N LYS A 50 -13.89 15.40 -7.01
CA LYS A 50 -13.03 15.62 -8.19
C LYS A 50 -12.16 16.88 -8.07
N ASP A 51 -12.68 17.92 -7.42
CA ASP A 51 -11.96 19.18 -7.20
C ASP A 51 -11.06 19.13 -5.94
N ALA A 52 -10.91 17.97 -5.29
CA ALA A 52 -10.04 17.87 -4.14
C ALA A 52 -8.57 17.86 -4.58
N HIS A 53 -7.75 18.66 -3.91
CA HIS A 53 -6.29 18.63 -4.10
C HIS A 53 -5.67 17.64 -3.11
N ILE A 54 -5.00 16.65 -3.64
CA ILE A 54 -4.40 15.55 -2.88
C ILE A 54 -2.89 15.76 -2.77
N LEU A 55 -2.36 15.82 -1.54
CA LEU A 55 -0.95 15.60 -1.29
C LEU A 55 -0.76 14.10 -0.99
N LEU A 56 -0.14 13.39 -1.92
CA LEU A 56 0.12 11.96 -1.76
C LEU A 56 1.51 11.77 -1.13
N VAL A 57 1.53 11.44 0.17
CA VAL A 57 2.76 11.25 0.96
C VAL A 57 3.07 9.77 1.06
N THR A 58 4.17 9.32 0.47
CA THR A 58 4.52 7.90 0.45
C THR A 58 6.02 7.64 0.53
N GLY A 59 6.41 6.62 1.31
CA GLY A 59 7.75 6.03 1.37
C GLY A 59 7.73 4.56 0.93
N ILE A 60 7.26 4.30 -0.29
CA ILE A 60 7.16 2.95 -0.88
C ILE A 60 8.06 2.82 -2.11
N ALA A 61 8.47 1.59 -2.42
CA ALA A 61 9.39 1.29 -3.51
C ALA A 61 8.85 1.66 -4.91
N SER A 62 7.53 1.66 -5.13
CA SER A 62 6.91 1.93 -6.43
C SER A 62 5.75 2.95 -6.33
N PRO A 63 6.04 4.24 -6.05
CA PRO A 63 5.00 5.26 -5.94
C PRO A 63 4.30 5.54 -7.27
N ALA A 64 4.98 5.34 -8.40
CA ALA A 64 4.41 5.58 -9.73
C ALA A 64 3.17 4.72 -10.02
N LYS A 65 3.18 3.45 -9.56
CA LYS A 65 1.99 2.59 -9.71
C LYS A 65 0.81 3.12 -8.91
N LEU A 66 1.03 3.52 -7.67
CA LEU A 66 -0.03 4.08 -6.81
C LEU A 66 -0.61 5.37 -7.42
N ILE A 67 0.24 6.26 -7.91
CA ILE A 67 -0.18 7.49 -8.59
C ILE A 67 -1.04 7.16 -9.82
N HIS A 68 -0.57 6.22 -10.64
CA HIS A 68 -1.31 5.76 -11.82
C HIS A 68 -2.68 5.17 -11.46
N ASP A 69 -2.74 4.34 -10.42
CA ASP A 69 -3.98 3.70 -9.99
C ASP A 69 -4.98 4.69 -9.34
N LEU A 70 -4.50 5.79 -8.76
CA LEU A 70 -5.34 6.85 -8.19
C LEU A 70 -5.80 7.88 -9.24
N SER A 71 -5.05 8.08 -10.33
CA SER A 71 -5.33 9.11 -11.32
C SER A 71 -6.71 9.05 -11.97
N PRO A 72 -7.38 7.89 -12.17
CA PRO A 72 -8.75 7.83 -12.67
C PRO A 72 -9.79 8.42 -11.71
N TYR A 73 -9.46 8.55 -10.43
CA TYR A 73 -10.37 9.06 -9.40
C TYR A 73 -10.20 10.54 -9.13
N ASN A 74 -8.97 11.06 -9.34
CA ASN A 74 -8.69 12.49 -9.13
C ASN A 74 -7.47 12.94 -9.93
N GLU A 75 -7.59 14.08 -10.62
CA GLU A 75 -6.53 14.64 -11.48
C GLU A 75 -5.53 15.53 -10.70
N HIS A 76 -5.89 15.98 -9.49
CA HIS A 76 -5.11 16.93 -8.70
C HIS A 76 -4.25 16.24 -7.65
N ILE A 77 -3.48 15.22 -8.07
CA ILE A 77 -2.57 14.48 -7.19
C ILE A 77 -1.19 15.14 -7.23
N ASN A 78 -0.73 15.57 -6.06
CA ASN A 78 0.60 16.16 -5.85
C ASN A 78 1.46 15.15 -5.07
N PRO A 79 2.35 14.40 -5.72
CA PRO A 79 3.16 13.42 -5.02
C PRO A 79 4.26 14.07 -4.20
N LEU A 80 4.46 13.57 -2.99
CA LEU A 80 5.59 13.80 -2.13
C LEU A 80 6.15 12.43 -1.72
N THR A 81 7.17 11.99 -2.45
CA THR A 81 7.72 10.65 -2.33
C THR A 81 9.03 10.66 -1.54
N PHE A 82 9.14 9.71 -0.63
CA PHE A 82 10.34 9.42 0.14
C PHE A 82 10.92 8.07 -0.28
N SER A 83 12.12 7.76 0.16
CA SER A 83 12.71 6.43 -0.06
C SER A 83 11.90 5.34 0.65
N ASP A 84 11.99 4.10 0.16
CA ASP A 84 11.38 2.97 0.87
C ASP A 84 12.01 2.80 2.26
N HIS A 85 11.18 2.45 3.23
CA HIS A 85 11.55 2.39 4.65
C HIS A 85 12.05 3.71 5.28
N HIS A 86 11.67 4.86 4.70
CA HIS A 86 12.06 6.17 5.20
C HIS A 86 11.58 6.41 6.64
N ASP A 87 12.50 6.81 7.51
CA ASP A 87 12.15 7.31 8.84
C ASP A 87 11.97 8.82 8.75
N PHE A 88 10.75 9.28 8.97
CA PHE A 88 10.42 10.70 8.84
C PHE A 88 11.21 11.55 9.85
N THR A 89 11.88 12.57 9.35
CA THR A 89 12.65 13.52 10.14
C THR A 89 11.81 14.75 10.52
N PRO A 90 12.25 15.58 11.48
CA PRO A 90 11.62 16.87 11.74
C PRO A 90 11.47 17.77 10.51
N GLN A 91 12.47 17.73 9.61
CA GLN A 91 12.43 18.47 8.36
C GLN A 91 11.34 17.95 7.41
N ASP A 92 11.13 16.64 7.36
CA ASP A 92 10.08 16.05 6.53
C ASP A 92 8.68 16.48 7.02
N MET A 93 8.49 16.61 8.34
CA MET A 93 7.24 17.12 8.91
C MET A 93 6.96 18.55 8.45
N GLU A 94 7.96 19.41 8.44
CA GLU A 94 7.81 20.78 7.93
C GLU A 94 7.58 20.80 6.41
N ILE A 95 8.22 19.92 5.65
CA ILE A 95 7.98 19.78 4.21
C ILE A 95 6.53 19.35 3.94
N ILE A 96 6.03 18.32 4.62
CA ILE A 96 4.65 17.83 4.48
C ILE A 96 3.66 18.96 4.78
N LYS A 97 3.85 19.66 5.91
CA LYS A 97 3.03 20.79 6.33
C LYS A 97 3.05 21.94 5.32
N SER A 98 4.23 22.33 4.86
CA SER A 98 4.42 23.40 3.88
C SER A 98 3.75 23.06 2.55
N ARG A 99 3.98 21.84 2.04
CA ARG A 99 3.38 21.36 0.78
C ARG A 99 1.86 21.28 0.86
N PHE A 100 1.33 20.83 1.99
CA PHE A 100 -0.12 20.81 2.21
C PHE A 100 -0.72 22.22 2.23
N ARG A 101 -0.04 23.19 2.87
CA ARG A 101 -0.48 24.59 2.91
C ARG A 101 -0.43 25.31 1.58
N GLN A 102 0.47 24.87 0.68
CA GLN A 102 0.57 25.38 -0.70
C GLN A 102 -0.53 24.88 -1.63
N LEU A 103 -1.26 23.83 -1.26
CA LEU A 103 -2.40 23.39 -2.04
C LEU A 103 -3.49 24.48 -2.03
N PRO A 104 -4.25 24.62 -3.14
CA PRO A 104 -5.38 25.54 -3.19
C PRO A 104 -6.33 25.35 -2.02
N GLU A 105 -6.82 26.45 -1.48
CA GLU A 105 -7.80 26.41 -0.40
C GLU A 105 -9.11 25.76 -0.88
N GLY A 106 -9.81 25.11 0.05
CA GLY A 106 -11.04 24.39 -0.23
C GLY A 106 -10.94 22.91 0.11
N LYS A 107 -11.28 22.05 -0.85
CA LYS A 107 -11.22 20.59 -0.65
C LYS A 107 -9.81 20.09 -0.86
N ARG A 108 -9.04 19.99 0.21
CA ARG A 108 -7.68 19.46 0.19
C ARG A 108 -7.49 18.35 1.23
N MET A 109 -6.65 17.39 0.91
CA MET A 109 -6.38 16.25 1.78
C MET A 109 -4.95 15.72 1.59
N ILE A 110 -4.48 15.00 2.59
CA ILE A 110 -3.25 14.21 2.51
C ILE A 110 -3.67 12.75 2.44
N ILE A 111 -3.13 12.00 1.49
CA ILE A 111 -3.27 10.54 1.45
C ILE A 111 -1.91 9.92 1.71
N THR A 112 -1.87 8.90 2.57
CA THR A 112 -0.68 8.12 2.85
C THR A 112 -1.00 6.64 2.92
N THR A 113 0.01 5.76 2.86
CA THR A 113 -0.17 4.32 3.01
C THR A 113 -0.27 3.91 4.49
N GLU A 114 -0.77 2.71 4.79
CA GLU A 114 -0.81 2.21 6.18
C GLU A 114 0.58 2.12 6.81
N LYS A 115 1.58 1.68 6.02
CA LYS A 115 2.98 1.59 6.45
C LYS A 115 3.52 2.94 6.89
N ASP A 116 3.29 3.98 6.09
CA ASP A 116 3.78 5.32 6.38
C ASP A 116 2.95 6.01 7.45
N ALA A 117 1.63 5.74 7.52
CA ALA A 117 0.73 6.28 8.54
C ALA A 117 1.17 5.91 9.96
N VAL A 118 1.65 4.69 10.19
CA VAL A 118 2.17 4.26 11.49
C VAL A 118 3.33 5.16 11.93
N ARG A 119 4.25 5.47 11.01
CA ARG A 119 5.42 6.32 11.29
C ARG A 119 5.02 7.79 11.45
N LEU A 120 4.13 8.28 10.60
CA LEU A 120 3.63 9.66 10.68
C LEU A 120 2.85 9.89 11.97
N SER A 121 1.94 8.98 12.35
CA SER A 121 1.09 9.14 13.54
C SER A 121 1.87 9.11 14.85
N SER A 122 3.00 8.39 14.89
CA SER A 122 3.89 8.31 16.05
C SER A 122 4.90 9.45 16.12
N HIS A 123 5.02 10.28 15.08
CA HIS A 123 6.02 11.35 15.04
C HIS A 123 5.59 12.53 15.92
N PRO A 124 6.44 12.95 16.90
CA PRO A 124 6.05 13.97 17.89
C PRO A 124 5.82 15.37 17.30
N LEU A 125 6.36 15.63 16.11
CA LEU A 125 6.21 16.92 15.43
C LEU A 125 5.15 16.90 14.31
N LEU A 126 4.31 15.87 14.24
CA LEU A 126 3.18 15.90 13.34
C LEU A 126 2.20 16.99 13.77
N ASP A 127 2.04 18.01 12.92
CA ASP A 127 1.22 19.19 13.23
C ASP A 127 -0.26 18.81 13.41
N GLU A 128 -0.81 19.11 14.56
CA GLU A 128 -2.21 18.83 14.90
C GLU A 128 -3.19 19.52 13.94
N SER A 129 -2.80 20.65 13.33
CA SER A 129 -3.66 21.38 12.40
C SER A 129 -3.87 20.66 11.06
N ILE A 130 -2.95 19.76 10.67
CA ILE A 130 -3.07 18.98 9.44
C ILE A 130 -3.59 17.56 9.64
N LYS A 131 -3.54 17.03 10.86
CA LYS A 131 -4.04 15.67 11.19
C LYS A 131 -5.45 15.38 10.68
N PRO A 132 -6.43 16.29 10.82
CA PRO A 132 -7.80 16.04 10.33
C PRO A 132 -7.90 15.83 8.81
N PHE A 133 -6.88 16.26 8.08
CA PHE A 133 -6.82 16.15 6.62
C PHE A 133 -6.04 14.92 6.14
N ILE A 134 -5.43 14.13 7.06
CA ILE A 134 -4.64 12.96 6.71
C ILE A 134 -5.53 11.73 6.69
N TYR A 135 -5.57 11.09 5.54
CA TYR A 135 -6.28 9.84 5.29
C TYR A 135 -5.31 8.73 4.94
N VAL A 136 -5.59 7.56 5.46
CA VAL A 136 -4.80 6.36 5.24
C VAL A 136 -5.48 5.52 4.18
N LEU A 137 -4.72 5.08 3.19
CA LEU A 137 -5.16 4.20 2.13
C LEU A 137 -4.62 2.79 2.39
N PRO A 138 -5.50 1.83 2.74
CA PRO A 138 -5.13 0.42 2.80
C PRO A 138 -4.76 -0.10 1.42
N ILE A 139 -3.68 -0.88 1.37
CA ILE A 139 -3.22 -1.54 0.15
C ILE A 139 -3.06 -3.03 0.45
N GLU A 140 -3.85 -3.85 -0.22
CA GLU A 140 -3.84 -5.30 -0.07
C GLU A 140 -3.36 -5.99 -1.35
N VAL A 141 -2.63 -7.09 -1.18
CA VAL A 141 -2.24 -7.95 -2.28
C VAL A 141 -3.26 -9.06 -2.42
N SER A 142 -3.87 -9.17 -3.60
CA SER A 142 -4.78 -10.27 -3.92
C SER A 142 -4.20 -11.15 -5.01
N PHE A 143 -4.42 -12.45 -4.90
CA PHE A 143 -4.05 -13.39 -5.94
C PHE A 143 -5.08 -13.38 -7.07
N LEU A 144 -4.57 -13.39 -8.30
CA LEU A 144 -5.40 -13.60 -9.48
C LEU A 144 -5.68 -15.11 -9.67
N HIS A 145 -6.77 -15.43 -10.35
CA HIS A 145 -7.15 -16.81 -10.71
C HIS A 145 -7.35 -17.75 -9.51
N ASP A 146 -7.84 -17.23 -8.39
CA ASP A 146 -8.15 -18.00 -7.17
C ASP A 146 -6.95 -18.82 -6.64
N GLN A 147 -5.73 -18.33 -6.86
CA GLN A 147 -4.49 -19.04 -6.53
C GLN A 147 -4.04 -18.88 -5.07
N GLN A 148 -4.76 -18.12 -4.26
CA GLN A 148 -4.36 -17.83 -2.88
C GLN A 148 -4.25 -19.10 -2.02
N GLU A 149 -5.24 -19.99 -2.11
CA GLU A 149 -5.23 -21.24 -1.34
C GLU A 149 -4.08 -22.14 -1.74
N LEU A 150 -3.83 -22.26 -3.05
CA LEU A 150 -2.70 -23.05 -3.57
C LEU A 150 -1.36 -22.46 -3.11
N PHE A 151 -1.20 -21.14 -3.13
CA PHE A 151 -0.01 -20.49 -2.62
C PHE A 151 0.19 -20.78 -1.13
N ASN A 152 -0.85 -20.61 -0.31
CA ASN A 152 -0.80 -20.86 1.12
C ASN A 152 -0.45 -22.30 1.44
N LEU A 153 -1.03 -23.25 0.69
CA LEU A 153 -0.72 -24.68 0.84
C LEU A 153 0.76 -24.96 0.55
N ASN A 154 1.29 -24.43 -0.56
CA ASN A 154 2.68 -24.65 -0.95
C ASN A 154 3.66 -24.06 0.05
N ILE A 155 3.39 -22.85 0.57
CA ILE A 155 4.24 -22.23 1.61
C ILE A 155 4.17 -23.06 2.90
N THR A 156 2.98 -23.48 3.31
CA THR A 156 2.80 -24.28 4.52
C THR A 156 3.53 -25.62 4.42
N GLU A 157 3.41 -26.30 3.27
CA GLU A 157 4.13 -27.55 3.04
C GLU A 157 5.65 -27.34 3.02
N TYR A 158 6.15 -26.28 2.39
CA TYR A 158 7.56 -25.95 2.38
C TYR A 158 8.11 -25.75 3.81
N VAL A 159 7.39 -24.98 4.63
CA VAL A 159 7.77 -24.73 6.03
C VAL A 159 7.79 -26.03 6.84
N ARG A 160 6.77 -26.89 6.66
CA ARG A 160 6.68 -28.19 7.36
C ARG A 160 7.78 -29.17 6.97
N LYS A 161 8.18 -29.16 5.69
CA LYS A 161 9.24 -30.05 5.17
C LYS A 161 10.65 -29.57 5.54
N ASN A 162 10.82 -28.34 6.04
CA ASN A 162 12.12 -27.74 6.33
C ASN A 162 12.41 -27.78 7.84
N PRO A 163 13.28 -28.72 8.33
CA PRO A 163 13.49 -28.94 9.77
C PRO A 163 14.01 -27.71 10.52
N ARG A 164 14.73 -26.80 9.83
CA ARG A 164 15.26 -25.57 10.44
C ARG A 164 14.18 -24.56 10.86
N ASN A 165 12.97 -24.66 10.31
CA ASN A 165 11.86 -23.77 10.65
C ASN A 165 10.94 -24.34 11.75
N ARG A 166 11.09 -25.62 12.12
CA ARG A 166 10.28 -26.28 13.15
C ARG A 166 10.48 -25.65 14.53
N SER A 167 11.69 -25.22 14.85
CA SER A 167 12.02 -24.58 16.13
C SER A 167 11.43 -23.16 16.31
N LEU A 168 10.96 -22.52 15.24
CA LEU A 168 10.33 -21.20 15.28
C LEU A 168 8.81 -21.28 15.52
N SER A 169 8.16 -22.35 15.07
CA SER A 169 6.72 -22.58 15.31
C SER A 169 6.44 -23.04 16.74
N GLU A 170 7.29 -23.89 17.30
CA GLU A 170 7.13 -24.43 18.67
C GLU A 170 7.32 -23.35 19.76
N ARG A 171 7.97 -22.23 19.47
CA ARG A 171 8.12 -21.10 20.40
C ARG A 171 6.91 -20.17 20.48
N LYS A 172 5.97 -20.23 19.53
CA LYS A 172 4.76 -19.39 19.55
C LYS A 172 3.59 -19.98 20.32
N ASP A 173 3.60 -21.29 20.54
CA ASP A 173 2.53 -21.99 21.29
C ASP A 173 2.82 -22.08 22.79
N ALA A 174 3.89 -21.41 23.28
CA ALA A 174 4.35 -21.43 24.68
C ALA A 174 4.11 -20.09 25.44
N TYR A 175 3.20 -19.20 24.92
CA TYR A 175 2.81 -18.00 25.65
C TYR A 175 1.28 -17.84 25.66
#